data_c85aa60267cfd5585178443458ce59d5
#
_entry.id   c85aa60267cfd5585178443458ce59d5
#
_cell.length_a   1.000
_cell.length_b   1.000
_cell.length_c   1.000
_cell.angle_alpha   90.00
_cell.angle_beta   90.00
_cell.angle_gamma   90.00
#
_symmetry.space_group_name_H-M   'P 1'
#
loop_
_entity.id
_entity.type
_entity.pdbx_description
1 polymer ?
#
loop_
_entity_poly.entity_id
_entity_poly.type
_entity_poly.pdbx_seq_one_letter_code
_entity_poly.pdbx_strand_id
1 'polypeptide(L)'
;LNDDSPPAAVRTLSLDEFIYRSTQNDTEFESILIDELKLRYRRDLSLPAKDIVLSVKGRYNLMLVQDREEPEASIGLSKLFPLAGTQVSAAYSTTPSLSRTDNTSDFTFSLTQPIAQNAFGRSTRMLDKIVGLEVAVARHQIVEAYEDYFAALISAYYDWYEAYENVDVARSAYKENRKLLDNIKERRKS
;
A
#
# COMPACT_ATOMS: atom_id res chain seq x y z
N LEU A 1 20.77 51.89 20.22
CA LEU A 1 19.96 50.74 20.57
C LEU A 1 20.90 49.58 20.77
N ASN A 2 21.28 49.33 22.04
CA ASN A 2 21.99 48.13 22.44
C ASN A 2 20.97 47.02 22.53
N ASP A 3 21.03 46.07 21.62
CA ASP A 3 20.26 44.82 21.68
C ASP A 3 21.08 43.82 22.53
N ASP A 4 20.93 43.96 23.85
CA ASP A 4 21.50 43.04 24.84
C ASP A 4 20.56 41.84 25.09
N SER A 5 19.87 41.38 24.07
CA SER A 5 19.15 40.11 24.15
C SER A 5 20.16 38.96 24.27
N PRO A 6 20.07 38.10 25.32
CA PRO A 6 20.95 36.95 25.43
C PRO A 6 20.87 36.11 24.13
N PRO A 7 22.00 35.61 23.61
CA PRO A 7 21.97 34.80 22.41
C PRO A 7 21.02 33.61 22.66
N ALA A 8 19.96 33.52 21.85
CA ALA A 8 19.08 32.38 21.86
C ALA A 8 19.95 31.12 21.78
N ALA A 9 19.78 30.20 22.71
CA ALA A 9 20.52 28.94 22.74
C ALA A 9 20.50 28.34 21.34
N VAL A 10 21.68 28.29 20.71
CA VAL A 10 21.84 27.71 19.37
C VAL A 10 21.49 26.23 19.49
N ARG A 11 20.24 25.89 19.13
CA ARG A 11 19.85 24.48 19.02
C ARG A 11 20.55 23.92 17.78
N THR A 12 21.55 23.08 18.01
CA THR A 12 22.18 22.30 16.95
C THR A 12 21.21 21.21 16.51
N LEU A 13 20.76 21.26 15.27
CA LEU A 13 19.96 20.21 14.66
C LEU A 13 20.92 19.14 14.14
N SER A 14 20.89 17.94 14.74
CA SER A 14 21.66 16.81 14.22
C SER A 14 20.99 16.18 12.99
N LEU A 15 21.77 15.47 12.17
CA LEU A 15 21.26 14.74 11.01
C LEU A 15 20.15 13.75 11.41
N ASP A 16 20.36 13.01 12.51
CA ASP A 16 19.38 12.04 13.01
C ASP A 16 18.06 12.70 13.43
N GLU A 17 18.15 13.85 14.11
CA GLU A 17 16.96 14.62 14.50
C GLU A 17 16.25 15.21 13.28
N PHE A 18 16.99 15.66 12.28
CA PHE A 18 16.43 16.14 11.03
C PHE A 18 15.69 15.03 10.29
N ILE A 19 16.30 13.87 10.10
CA ILE A 19 15.68 12.71 9.46
C ILE A 19 14.41 12.30 10.22
N TYR A 20 14.51 12.15 11.54
CA TYR A 20 13.36 11.77 12.39
C TYR A 20 12.19 12.74 12.26
N ARG A 21 12.43 14.04 12.26
CA ARG A 21 11.39 15.06 12.11
C ARG A 21 10.78 15.09 10.70
N SER A 22 11.63 14.91 9.68
CA SER A 22 11.20 14.94 8.28
C SER A 22 10.33 13.73 7.92
N THR A 23 10.62 12.56 8.50
CA THR A 23 9.80 11.35 8.25
C THR A 23 8.44 11.38 8.97
N GLN A 24 8.26 12.27 9.96
CA GLN A 24 6.98 12.41 10.63
C GLN A 24 5.99 13.18 9.75
N ASN A 25 4.88 12.55 9.39
CA ASN A 25 3.82 13.12 8.55
C ASN A 25 4.27 13.47 7.12
N ASP A 26 5.30 12.82 6.60
CA ASP A 26 5.70 12.94 5.21
C ASP A 26 4.92 11.97 4.33
N THR A 27 4.19 12.51 3.36
CA THR A 27 3.33 11.73 2.45
C THR A 27 4.12 10.83 1.53
N GLU A 28 5.37 11.18 1.18
CA GLU A 28 6.24 10.34 0.36
C GLU A 28 6.70 9.12 1.15
N PHE A 29 7.13 9.33 2.39
CA PHE A 29 7.51 8.25 3.29
C PHE A 29 6.33 7.32 3.59
N GLU A 30 5.14 7.88 3.86
CA GLU A 30 3.91 7.10 4.05
C GLU A 30 3.53 6.30 2.80
N SER A 31 3.74 6.84 1.61
CA SER A 31 3.50 6.13 0.35
C SER A 31 4.37 4.88 0.22
N ILE A 32 5.67 4.97 0.56
CA ILE A 32 6.57 3.82 0.55
C ILE A 32 6.12 2.75 1.56
N LEU A 33 5.70 3.15 2.76
CA LEU A 33 5.16 2.24 3.77
C LEU A 33 3.87 1.54 3.29
N ILE A 34 2.99 2.26 2.60
CA ILE A 34 1.77 1.70 2.02
C ILE A 34 2.12 0.67 0.93
N ASP A 35 3.09 0.95 0.08
CA ASP A 35 3.50 0.04 -0.98
C ASP A 35 4.20 -1.21 -0.42
N GLU A 36 4.96 -1.08 0.66
CA GLU A 36 5.48 -2.23 1.42
C GLU A 36 4.35 -3.09 1.99
N LEU A 37 3.31 -2.46 2.55
CA LEU A 37 2.15 -3.16 3.08
C LEU A 37 1.37 -3.88 1.97
N LYS A 38 1.13 -3.23 0.82
CA LYS A 38 0.48 -3.84 -0.35
C LYS A 38 1.26 -5.04 -0.86
N LEU A 39 2.59 -4.97 -0.86
CA LEU A 39 3.45 -6.06 -1.30
C LEU A 39 3.24 -7.33 -0.48
N ARG A 40 3.01 -7.20 0.83
CA ARG A 40 2.76 -8.33 1.73
C ARG A 40 1.54 -9.15 1.33
N TYR A 41 0.51 -8.51 0.80
CA TYR A 41 -0.76 -9.13 0.40
C TYR A 41 -0.86 -9.41 -1.11
N ARG A 42 0.08 -8.92 -1.91
CA ARG A 42 0.03 -9.01 -3.37
C ARG A 42 -0.13 -10.42 -3.89
N ARG A 43 0.55 -11.39 -3.28
CA ARG A 43 0.47 -12.79 -3.67
C ARG A 43 -0.91 -13.37 -3.42
N ASP A 44 -1.50 -13.09 -2.27
CA ASP A 44 -2.82 -13.62 -1.91
C ASP A 44 -3.93 -13.01 -2.77
N LEU A 45 -3.79 -11.72 -3.13
CA LEU A 45 -4.75 -11.03 -4.01
C LEU A 45 -4.62 -11.45 -5.48
N SER A 46 -3.43 -11.89 -5.91
CA SER A 46 -3.18 -12.25 -7.32
C SER A 46 -3.46 -13.72 -7.64
N LEU A 47 -3.54 -14.58 -6.63
CA LEU A 47 -3.82 -16.00 -6.81
C LEU A 47 -5.30 -16.28 -6.61
N PRO A 48 -5.86 -17.33 -7.29
CA PRO A 48 -7.22 -17.76 -7.05
C PRO A 48 -7.45 -18.10 -5.58
N ALA A 49 -8.57 -17.67 -5.05
CA ALA A 49 -8.96 -17.94 -3.67
C ALA A 49 -8.93 -19.43 -3.36
N LYS A 50 -8.34 -19.79 -2.24
CA LYS A 50 -8.27 -21.18 -1.71
C LYS A 50 -9.41 -21.47 -0.75
N ASP A 51 -10.28 -20.51 -0.55
CA ASP A 51 -11.32 -20.53 0.47
C ASP A 51 -12.43 -21.52 0.15
N ILE A 52 -13.13 -21.92 1.18
CA ILE A 52 -14.41 -22.57 1.05
C ILE A 52 -15.47 -21.48 0.93
N VAL A 53 -16.17 -21.46 -0.18
CA VAL A 53 -17.21 -20.46 -0.45
C VAL A 53 -18.57 -21.05 -0.12
N LEU A 54 -19.25 -20.45 0.85
CA LEU A 54 -20.66 -20.71 1.14
C LEU A 54 -21.50 -19.72 0.35
N SER A 55 -22.44 -20.21 -0.46
CA SER A 55 -23.40 -19.39 -1.20
C SER A 55 -24.81 -19.69 -0.73
N VAL A 56 -25.55 -18.65 -0.40
CA VAL A 56 -26.97 -18.74 -0.08
C VAL A 56 -27.71 -17.85 -1.08
N LYS A 57 -28.68 -18.41 -1.79
CA LYS A 57 -29.47 -17.70 -2.78
C LYS A 57 -30.95 -17.92 -2.51
N GLY A 58 -31.73 -16.86 -2.55
CA GLY A 58 -33.16 -16.88 -2.55
C GLY A 58 -33.64 -16.17 -3.80
N ARG A 59 -34.63 -16.77 -4.51
CA ARG A 59 -35.27 -16.18 -5.66
C ARG A 59 -36.79 -16.33 -5.50
N TYR A 60 -37.48 -15.29 -5.85
CA TYR A 60 -38.95 -15.31 -5.89
C TYR A 60 -39.41 -14.83 -7.26
N ASN A 61 -40.01 -15.73 -8.05
CA ASN A 61 -40.50 -15.43 -9.38
C ASN A 61 -42.04 -15.29 -9.33
N LEU A 62 -42.53 -14.12 -9.71
CA LEU A 62 -43.95 -13.83 -9.90
C LEU A 62 -44.30 -13.91 -11.38
N MET A 63 -45.06 -14.89 -11.80
CA MET A 63 -45.54 -15.02 -13.18
C MET A 63 -46.97 -14.46 -13.28
N LEU A 64 -47.06 -13.14 -13.56
CA LEU A 64 -48.34 -12.41 -13.59
C LEU A 64 -49.35 -12.93 -14.64
N VAL A 65 -48.87 -13.62 -15.68
CA VAL A 65 -49.73 -14.14 -16.76
C VAL A 65 -50.31 -15.53 -16.42
N GLN A 66 -49.63 -16.29 -15.56
CA GLN A 66 -50.02 -17.65 -15.21
C GLN A 66 -50.51 -17.82 -13.77
N ASP A 67 -50.54 -16.72 -13.00
CA ASP A 67 -50.88 -16.70 -11.56
C ASP A 67 -50.12 -17.79 -10.78
N ARG A 68 -48.83 -17.94 -11.12
CA ARG A 68 -47.94 -18.94 -10.54
C ARG A 68 -46.78 -18.26 -9.81
N GLU A 69 -46.58 -18.64 -8.59
CA GLU A 69 -45.49 -18.22 -7.74
C GLU A 69 -44.45 -19.35 -7.64
N GLU A 70 -43.19 -19.05 -7.94
CA GLU A 70 -42.12 -20.04 -7.85
C GLU A 70 -41.01 -19.47 -6.94
N PRO A 71 -41.10 -19.67 -5.63
CA PRO A 71 -39.99 -19.40 -4.73
C PRO A 71 -38.93 -20.49 -4.91
N GLU A 72 -37.68 -20.08 -4.96
CA GLU A 72 -36.50 -20.95 -5.02
C GLU A 72 -35.54 -20.55 -3.91
N ALA A 73 -35.07 -21.48 -3.13
CA ALA A 73 -34.02 -21.31 -2.16
C ALA A 73 -32.91 -22.32 -2.41
N SER A 74 -31.66 -21.86 -2.38
CA SER A 74 -30.52 -22.74 -2.53
C SER A 74 -29.39 -22.37 -1.56
N ILE A 75 -28.74 -23.41 -1.07
CA ILE A 75 -27.50 -23.28 -0.30
C ILE A 75 -26.43 -24.14 -1.00
N GLY A 76 -25.26 -23.56 -1.20
CA GLY A 76 -24.16 -24.22 -1.88
C GLY A 76 -22.84 -24.03 -1.14
N LEU A 77 -22.02 -25.05 -1.21
CA LEU A 77 -20.65 -25.03 -0.72
C LEU A 77 -19.72 -25.37 -1.89
N SER A 78 -18.70 -24.58 -2.10
CA SER A 78 -17.71 -24.84 -3.15
C SER A 78 -16.29 -24.60 -2.66
N LYS A 79 -15.36 -25.39 -3.19
CA LYS A 79 -13.93 -25.25 -2.94
C LYS A 79 -13.15 -25.44 -4.22
N LEU A 80 -12.28 -24.47 -4.51
CA LEU A 80 -11.28 -24.58 -5.56
C LEU A 80 -9.96 -25.09 -4.96
N PHE A 81 -9.34 -26.05 -5.62
CA PHE A 81 -7.98 -26.51 -5.36
C PHE A 81 -7.05 -25.97 -6.47
N PRO A 82 -6.48 -24.77 -6.31
CA PRO A 82 -5.81 -24.06 -7.40
C PRO A 82 -4.63 -24.83 -7.98
N LEU A 83 -3.86 -25.51 -7.12
CA LEU A 83 -2.67 -26.28 -7.54
C LEU A 83 -3.01 -27.50 -8.40
N ALA A 84 -4.19 -28.07 -8.20
CA ALA A 84 -4.72 -29.18 -9.01
C ALA A 84 -5.65 -28.66 -10.13
N GLY A 85 -6.13 -27.43 -10.04
CA GLY A 85 -7.15 -26.88 -10.93
C GLY A 85 -8.53 -27.49 -10.74
N THR A 86 -8.73 -28.29 -9.70
CA THR A 86 -9.96 -29.02 -9.44
C THR A 86 -10.93 -28.16 -8.62
N GLN A 87 -12.17 -28.13 -9.02
CA GLN A 87 -13.25 -27.49 -8.23
C GLN A 87 -14.24 -28.57 -7.78
N VAL A 88 -14.56 -28.55 -6.50
CA VAL A 88 -15.57 -29.40 -5.88
C VAL A 88 -16.70 -28.49 -5.40
N SER A 89 -17.93 -28.86 -5.68
CA SER A 89 -19.11 -28.16 -5.16
C SER A 89 -20.21 -29.11 -4.77
N ALA A 90 -20.95 -28.73 -3.74
CA ALA A 90 -22.17 -29.38 -3.31
C ALA A 90 -23.23 -28.30 -3.13
N ALA A 91 -24.41 -28.50 -3.68
CA ALA A 91 -25.51 -27.56 -3.57
C ALA A 91 -26.79 -28.30 -3.23
N TYR A 92 -27.60 -27.69 -2.39
CA TYR A 92 -28.97 -28.08 -2.12
C TYR A 92 -29.90 -26.97 -2.59
N SER A 93 -30.87 -27.31 -3.41
CA SER A 93 -31.88 -26.37 -3.86
C SER A 93 -33.26 -26.93 -3.55
N THR A 94 -34.19 -26.04 -3.23
CA THR A 94 -35.59 -26.39 -2.98
C THR A 94 -36.50 -25.32 -3.57
N THR A 95 -37.58 -25.75 -4.17
CA THR A 95 -38.69 -24.92 -4.65
C THR A 95 -39.93 -25.20 -3.78
N PRO A 96 -40.04 -24.50 -2.62
CA PRO A 96 -41.22 -24.70 -1.78
C PRO A 96 -42.45 -24.18 -2.51
N SER A 97 -43.43 -25.04 -2.74
CA SER A 97 -44.74 -24.65 -3.29
C SER A 97 -45.63 -24.17 -2.15
N LEU A 98 -46.18 -22.95 -2.29
CA LEU A 98 -47.22 -22.44 -1.38
C LEU A 98 -48.53 -23.16 -1.58
N SER A 99 -48.71 -23.81 -2.70
CA SER A 99 -49.83 -24.69 -3.03
C SER A 99 -49.37 -26.16 -2.86
N ARG A 100 -49.80 -26.79 -1.85
CA ARG A 100 -49.49 -28.07 -1.21
C ARG A 100 -49.05 -29.29 -2.05
N THR A 101 -48.79 -29.21 -3.34
CA THR A 101 -48.73 -30.43 -4.15
C THR A 101 -47.31 -30.81 -4.65
N ASP A 102 -46.37 -29.89 -4.84
CA ASP A 102 -45.09 -30.25 -5.47
C ASP A 102 -43.91 -29.49 -4.92
N ASN A 103 -43.44 -29.90 -3.74
CA ASN A 103 -42.12 -29.45 -3.24
C ASN A 103 -41.05 -30.28 -3.91
N THR A 104 -40.19 -29.64 -4.73
CA THR A 104 -39.02 -30.30 -5.32
C THR A 104 -37.78 -29.88 -4.56
N SER A 105 -36.96 -30.87 -4.22
CA SER A 105 -35.70 -30.63 -3.57
C SER A 105 -34.62 -31.45 -4.26
N ASP A 106 -33.53 -30.79 -4.63
CA ASP A 106 -32.45 -31.39 -5.35
C ASP A 106 -31.13 -31.21 -4.57
N PHE A 107 -30.36 -32.28 -4.51
CA PHE A 107 -28.98 -32.22 -4.03
C PHE A 107 -28.04 -32.52 -5.19
N THR A 108 -27.18 -31.55 -5.49
CA THR A 108 -26.20 -31.64 -6.59
C THR A 108 -24.80 -31.67 -6.04
N PHE A 109 -24.02 -32.70 -6.42
CA PHE A 109 -22.60 -32.77 -6.20
C PHE A 109 -21.89 -32.65 -7.55
N SER A 110 -20.89 -31.74 -7.65
CA SER A 110 -20.16 -31.51 -8.88
C SER A 110 -18.65 -31.51 -8.62
N LEU A 111 -17.93 -32.22 -9.49
CA LEU A 111 -16.47 -32.25 -9.57
C LEU A 111 -16.08 -31.76 -10.95
N THR A 112 -15.38 -30.62 -11.02
CA THR A 112 -14.89 -30.05 -12.27
C THR A 112 -13.39 -30.10 -12.33
N GLN A 113 -12.83 -30.75 -13.37
CA GLN A 113 -11.40 -30.86 -13.62
C GLN A 113 -11.11 -30.37 -15.04
N PRO A 114 -10.40 -29.21 -15.19
CA PRO A 114 -9.90 -28.78 -16.49
C PRO A 114 -8.85 -29.76 -17.03
N ILE A 115 -9.02 -30.15 -18.30
CA ILE A 115 -8.10 -31.10 -18.97
C ILE A 115 -7.27 -30.46 -20.10
N ALA A 116 -7.57 -29.19 -20.45
CA ALA A 116 -6.89 -28.46 -21.54
C ALA A 116 -5.98 -27.34 -21.00
N GLN A 117 -6.37 -26.09 -21.07
CA GLN A 117 -5.51 -24.95 -20.78
C GLN A 117 -4.95 -24.91 -19.35
N ASN A 118 -5.73 -25.30 -18.37
CA ASN A 118 -5.30 -25.39 -16.97
C ASN A 118 -5.25 -26.86 -16.49
N ALA A 119 -4.84 -27.78 -17.36
CA ALA A 119 -4.75 -29.19 -17.03
C ALA A 119 -3.96 -29.37 -15.74
N PHE A 120 -4.62 -30.01 -14.76
CA PHE A 120 -4.06 -30.28 -13.43
C PHE A 120 -3.41 -29.05 -12.75
N GLY A 121 -3.95 -27.84 -12.97
CA GLY A 121 -3.48 -26.61 -12.36
C GLY A 121 -2.16 -26.06 -12.93
N ARG A 122 -1.76 -26.46 -14.13
CA ARG A 122 -0.48 -26.04 -14.75
C ARG A 122 -0.38 -24.51 -14.85
N SER A 123 -1.43 -23.85 -15.36
CA SER A 123 -1.44 -22.38 -15.50
C SER A 123 -1.40 -21.68 -14.13
N THR A 124 -2.10 -22.21 -13.14
CA THR A 124 -2.09 -21.66 -11.78
C THR A 124 -0.72 -21.77 -11.14
N ARG A 125 -0.02 -22.92 -11.29
CA ARG A 125 1.36 -23.05 -10.79
C ARG A 125 2.33 -22.12 -11.50
N MET A 126 2.14 -21.89 -12.80
CA MET A 126 2.95 -20.93 -13.54
C MET A 126 2.70 -19.50 -13.07
N LEU A 127 1.44 -19.14 -12.88
CA LEU A 127 1.04 -17.84 -12.31
C LEU A 127 1.66 -17.63 -10.92
N ASP A 128 1.62 -18.64 -10.04
CA ASP A 128 2.23 -18.56 -8.71
C ASP A 128 3.74 -18.27 -8.77
N LYS A 129 4.45 -18.86 -9.73
CA LYS A 129 5.87 -18.56 -9.96
C LYS A 129 6.09 -17.14 -10.45
N ILE A 130 5.27 -16.68 -11.39
CA ILE A 130 5.37 -15.31 -11.95
C ILE A 130 5.11 -14.29 -10.83
N VAL A 131 4.02 -14.45 -10.08
CA VAL A 131 3.69 -13.57 -8.94
C VAL A 131 4.79 -13.59 -7.88
N GLY A 132 5.38 -14.77 -7.61
CA GLY A 132 6.53 -14.86 -6.70
C GLY A 132 7.75 -14.04 -7.16
N LEU A 133 8.06 -14.06 -8.45
CA LEU A 133 9.13 -13.23 -9.02
C LEU A 133 8.78 -11.74 -9.00
N GLU A 134 7.54 -11.38 -9.33
CA GLU A 134 7.07 -9.99 -9.26
C GLU A 134 7.15 -9.43 -7.83
N VAL A 135 6.80 -10.24 -6.82
CA VAL A 135 6.94 -9.85 -5.42
C VAL A 135 8.42 -9.65 -5.04
N ALA A 136 9.31 -10.50 -5.55
CA ALA A 136 10.75 -10.35 -5.30
C ALA A 136 11.31 -9.05 -5.93
N VAL A 137 10.93 -8.75 -7.19
CA VAL A 137 11.31 -7.51 -7.87
C VAL A 137 10.75 -6.29 -7.13
N ALA A 138 9.46 -6.31 -6.79
CA ALA A 138 8.84 -5.19 -6.08
C ALA A 138 9.46 -4.95 -4.69
N ARG A 139 9.96 -6.00 -4.01
CA ARG A 139 10.71 -5.84 -2.75
C ARG A 139 11.99 -5.04 -2.96
N HIS A 140 12.74 -5.31 -4.02
CA HIS A 140 13.96 -4.54 -4.32
C HIS A 140 13.62 -3.09 -4.68
N GLN A 141 12.55 -2.86 -5.43
CA GLN A 141 12.07 -1.51 -5.74
C GLN A 141 11.69 -0.70 -4.50
N ILE A 142 11.11 -1.34 -3.48
CA ILE A 142 10.81 -0.67 -2.21
C ILE A 142 12.10 -0.31 -1.46
N VAL A 143 13.10 -1.20 -1.43
CA VAL A 143 14.41 -0.89 -0.81
C VAL A 143 15.06 0.28 -1.52
N GLU A 144 15.07 0.29 -2.85
CA GLU A 144 15.59 1.39 -3.67
C GLU A 144 14.84 2.71 -3.39
N ALA A 145 13.51 2.67 -3.26
CA ALA A 145 12.72 3.85 -2.89
C ALA A 145 13.08 4.40 -1.51
N TYR A 146 13.36 3.56 -0.53
CA TYR A 146 13.87 4.01 0.78
C TYR A 146 15.26 4.64 0.66
N GLU A 147 16.15 4.01 -0.11
CA GLU A 147 17.52 4.54 -0.31
C GLU A 147 17.46 5.91 -0.98
N ASP A 148 16.68 6.08 -2.02
CA ASP A 148 16.51 7.36 -2.72
C ASP A 148 15.90 8.43 -1.81
N TYR A 149 14.87 8.08 -1.04
CA TYR A 149 14.25 8.99 -0.08
C TYR A 149 15.23 9.49 0.98
N PHE A 150 15.99 8.58 1.62
CA PHE A 150 16.98 8.98 2.62
C PHE A 150 18.16 9.72 2.02
N ALA A 151 18.59 9.38 0.81
CA ALA A 151 19.64 10.13 0.10
C ALA A 151 19.20 11.58 -0.17
N ALA A 152 17.94 11.79 -0.57
CA ALA A 152 17.38 13.13 -0.77
C ALA A 152 17.34 13.93 0.56
N LEU A 153 16.92 13.31 1.67
CA LEU A 153 16.92 13.96 2.98
C LEU A 153 18.33 14.34 3.45
N ILE A 154 19.29 13.44 3.27
CA ILE A 154 20.69 13.70 3.65
C ILE A 154 21.25 14.86 2.82
N SER A 155 20.98 14.88 1.51
CA SER A 155 21.40 16.00 0.65
C SER A 155 20.78 17.31 1.10
N ALA A 156 19.49 17.33 1.37
CA ALA A 156 18.80 18.53 1.87
C ALA A 156 19.35 19.05 3.20
N TYR A 157 19.75 18.13 4.10
CA TYR A 157 20.40 18.51 5.36
C TYR A 157 21.74 19.19 5.13
N TYR A 158 22.58 18.65 4.24
CA TYR A 158 23.89 19.25 3.95
C TYR A 158 23.77 20.58 3.20
N ASP A 159 22.81 20.72 2.29
CA ASP A 159 22.51 21.99 1.63
C ASP A 159 22.08 23.06 2.63
N TRP A 160 21.24 22.69 3.60
CA TRP A 160 20.85 23.57 4.69
C TRP A 160 22.06 23.93 5.59
N TYR A 161 22.89 22.95 5.94
CA TYR A 161 24.06 23.16 6.78
C TYR A 161 25.09 24.10 6.11
N GLU A 162 25.34 23.88 4.82
CA GLU A 162 26.18 24.76 4.01
C GLU A 162 25.64 26.22 4.00
N ALA A 163 24.35 26.37 3.77
CA ALA A 163 23.71 27.69 3.79
C ALA A 163 23.85 28.38 5.16
N TYR A 164 23.75 27.61 6.26
CA TYR A 164 23.92 28.10 7.62
C TYR A 164 25.33 28.58 7.86
N GLU A 165 26.36 27.80 7.51
CA GLU A 165 27.78 28.17 7.62
C GLU A 165 28.10 29.40 6.77
N ASN A 166 27.58 29.50 5.56
CA ASN A 166 27.76 30.64 4.68
C ASN A 166 27.19 31.94 5.29
N VAL A 167 26.09 31.89 6.03
CA VAL A 167 25.56 33.05 6.77
C VAL A 167 26.52 33.48 7.86
N ASP A 168 27.14 32.54 8.58
CA ASP A 168 28.11 32.90 9.66
C ASP A 168 29.37 33.51 9.10
N VAL A 169 29.90 32.96 8.00
CA VAL A 169 31.03 33.53 7.26
C VAL A 169 30.68 34.95 6.77
N ALA A 170 29.53 35.15 6.18
CA ALA A 170 29.08 36.47 5.69
C ALA A 170 28.95 37.49 6.85
N ARG A 171 28.41 37.08 8.00
CA ARG A 171 28.33 37.93 9.20
C ARG A 171 29.72 38.32 9.73
N SER A 172 30.62 37.38 9.75
CA SER A 172 31.99 37.62 10.19
C SER A 172 32.73 38.60 9.25
N ALA A 173 32.62 38.36 7.96
CA ALA A 173 33.17 39.27 6.95
C ALA A 173 32.58 40.69 7.04
N TYR A 174 31.26 40.80 7.27
CA TYR A 174 30.62 42.10 7.48
C TYR A 174 31.15 42.83 8.71
N LYS A 175 31.32 42.14 9.84
CA LYS A 175 31.88 42.72 11.07
C LYS A 175 33.31 43.26 10.87
N GLU A 176 34.13 42.46 10.20
CA GLU A 176 35.52 42.86 9.93
C GLU A 176 35.62 44.05 8.94
N ASN A 177 34.81 44.04 7.88
CA ASN A 177 34.75 45.15 6.94
C ASN A 177 34.23 46.42 7.61
N ARG A 178 33.29 46.34 8.54
CA ARG A 178 32.79 47.48 9.32
C ARG A 178 33.88 48.05 10.21
N LYS A 179 34.64 47.20 10.93
CA LYS A 179 35.79 47.65 11.74
C LYS A 179 36.84 48.35 10.87
N LEU A 180 37.15 47.80 9.71
CA LEU A 180 38.12 48.40 8.78
C LEU A 180 37.64 49.81 8.31
N LEU A 181 36.36 49.93 7.97
CA LEU A 181 35.76 51.19 7.58
C LEU A 181 35.85 52.23 8.70
N ASP A 182 35.57 51.86 9.93
CA ASP A 182 35.63 52.73 11.09
C ASP A 182 37.08 53.21 11.36
N ASN A 183 38.04 52.30 11.27
CA ASN A 183 39.48 52.62 11.38
C ASN A 183 39.95 53.61 10.28
N ILE A 184 39.47 53.43 9.04
CA ILE A 184 39.80 54.33 7.93
C ILE A 184 39.21 55.74 8.18
N LYS A 185 37.97 55.79 8.68
CA LYS A 185 37.32 57.08 9.02
C LYS A 185 38.02 57.81 10.13
N GLU A 186 38.51 57.09 11.15
CA GLU A 186 39.28 57.69 12.24
C GLU A 186 40.65 58.25 11.75
N ARG A 187 41.37 57.48 10.93
CA ARG A 187 42.63 57.94 10.33
C ARG A 187 42.48 59.17 9.42
N ARG A 188 41.31 59.35 8.82
CA ARG A 188 41.02 60.50 7.98
C ARG A 188 40.68 61.76 8.79
N LYS A 189 40.33 61.63 10.06
CA LYS A 189 40.00 62.73 10.96
C LYS A 189 41.22 63.28 11.74
N SER A 190 42.29 62.50 11.85
CA SER A 190 43.56 62.87 12.41
C SER A 190 44.49 63.42 11.33
#